data_fe98b9c9ea06ca384acb9f9eee5e626b
#
_entry.id   fe98b9c9ea06ca384acb9f9eee5e626b
#
_cell.length_a   1.000
_cell.length_b   1.000
_cell.length_c   1.000
_cell.angle_alpha   90.00
_cell.angle_beta   90.00
_cell.angle_gamma   90.00
#
_symmetry.space_group_name_H-M   'P 1'
#
loop_
_entity.id
_entity.type
_entity.pdbx_description
1 polymer ?
#
loop_
_entity_poly.entity_id
_entity_poly.type
_entity_poly.pdbx_seq_one_letter_code
_entity_poly.pdbx_strand_id
1 'polypeptide(L)'
;MGKLIVSRRAFLTGSAATASGLILSGCDQFDFLGQRDHPTRDFLERANTLTYQVQRMIAGEQTLARTYSEAEIRQPQRPNGTTDPRTDEYVALQANNFADYRLRVIGMVDRELSFSLDELRNMPAQSQITRHDCVEGWSCIAKWTGTRLGAILDQAGVKPAARFCVYHCYDVMGGGLSGAEPYYESSDLIDAYHPQTILSYGLNNEVL
;
A
#
# COMPACT_ATOMS: atom_id res chain seq x y z
N MET A 1 36.60 42.83 -24.07
CA MET A 1 35.75 41.86 -23.39
C MET A 1 34.32 42.05 -23.88
N GLY A 2 33.88 41.23 -24.85
CA GLY A 2 32.51 41.31 -25.38
C GLY A 2 31.51 40.74 -24.39
N LYS A 3 30.48 41.49 -24.06
CA LYS A 3 29.35 40.97 -23.25
C LYS A 3 28.49 40.05 -24.12
N LEU A 4 28.45 38.76 -23.78
CA LEU A 4 27.52 37.80 -24.38
C LEU A 4 26.10 38.16 -23.91
N ILE A 5 25.32 38.78 -24.78
CA ILE A 5 23.89 39.06 -24.53
C ILE A 5 23.08 37.91 -25.10
N VAL A 6 22.65 36.99 -24.23
CA VAL A 6 21.75 35.88 -24.60
C VAL A 6 20.32 36.40 -24.52
N SER A 7 19.57 36.30 -25.62
CA SER A 7 18.14 36.66 -25.62
C SER A 7 17.35 35.67 -24.75
N ARG A 8 16.25 36.18 -24.11
CA ARG A 8 15.37 35.33 -23.28
C ARG A 8 14.84 34.09 -24.05
N ARG A 9 14.60 34.24 -25.35
CA ARG A 9 14.16 33.15 -26.22
C ARG A 9 15.29 32.09 -26.42
N ALA A 10 16.52 32.52 -26.66
CA ALA A 10 17.66 31.64 -26.81
C ALA A 10 18.01 30.92 -25.48
N PHE A 11 17.81 31.56 -24.34
CA PHE A 11 17.94 30.94 -23.03
C PHE A 11 16.90 29.85 -22.79
N LEU A 12 15.60 30.12 -23.06
CA LEU A 12 14.52 29.16 -22.87
C LEU A 12 14.62 27.98 -23.84
N THR A 13 14.96 28.21 -25.12
CA THR A 13 15.12 27.11 -26.08
C THR A 13 16.37 26.27 -25.79
N GLY A 14 17.47 26.88 -25.35
CA GLY A 14 18.67 26.19 -24.91
C GLY A 14 18.42 25.33 -23.66
N SER A 15 17.72 25.89 -22.67
CA SER A 15 17.37 25.16 -21.45
C SER A 15 16.40 23.99 -21.70
N ALA A 16 15.41 24.19 -22.60
CA ALA A 16 14.47 23.12 -22.99
C ALA A 16 15.17 21.99 -23.75
N ALA A 17 16.10 22.31 -24.67
CA ALA A 17 16.86 21.32 -25.42
C ALA A 17 17.80 20.51 -24.52
N THR A 18 18.45 21.19 -23.54
CA THR A 18 19.34 20.52 -22.57
C THR A 18 18.55 19.61 -21.62
N ALA A 19 17.39 20.08 -21.13
CA ALA A 19 16.51 19.29 -20.28
C ALA A 19 15.94 18.06 -21.02
N SER A 20 15.53 18.22 -22.29
CA SER A 20 15.04 17.12 -23.12
C SER A 20 16.12 16.07 -23.41
N GLY A 21 17.36 16.51 -23.65
CA GLY A 21 18.51 15.60 -23.85
C GLY A 21 18.85 14.80 -22.60
N LEU A 22 18.78 15.38 -21.44
CA LEU A 22 19.00 14.72 -20.14
C LEU A 22 17.88 13.73 -19.80
N ILE A 23 16.64 14.01 -20.18
CA ILE A 23 15.50 13.11 -19.94
C ILE A 23 15.57 11.89 -20.85
N LEU A 24 16.00 12.04 -22.13
CA LEU A 24 16.09 10.94 -23.07
C LEU A 24 17.30 10.02 -22.86
N SER A 25 18.39 10.52 -22.29
CA SER A 25 19.57 9.70 -21.94
C SER A 25 19.51 9.10 -20.53
N GLY A 26 18.49 9.45 -19.75
CA GLY A 26 18.45 9.14 -18.32
C GLY A 26 18.03 7.72 -17.97
N CYS A 27 17.34 6.99 -18.83
CA CYS A 27 16.83 5.67 -18.48
C CYS A 27 17.93 4.64 -18.27
N ASP A 28 18.91 4.56 -19.17
CA ASP A 28 19.99 3.56 -19.10
C ASP A 28 21.05 3.88 -18.03
N GLN A 29 21.21 5.16 -17.68
CA GLN A 29 22.22 5.57 -16.69
C GLN A 29 21.85 5.20 -15.24
N PHE A 30 20.61 4.85 -14.99
CA PHE A 30 20.13 4.49 -13.66
C PHE A 30 19.78 3.00 -13.51
N ASP A 31 20.05 2.18 -14.51
CA ASP A 31 19.78 0.73 -14.48
C ASP A 31 20.54 0.02 -13.34
N PHE A 32 21.69 0.59 -12.91
CA PHE A 32 22.40 0.11 -11.73
C PHE A 32 21.57 0.19 -10.44
N LEU A 33 20.57 1.07 -10.36
CA LEU A 33 19.67 1.15 -9.22
C LEU A 33 18.76 -0.08 -9.10
N GLY A 34 18.55 -0.80 -10.19
CA GLY A 34 17.86 -2.09 -10.20
C GLY A 34 18.70 -3.23 -9.62
N GLN A 35 20.01 -3.10 -9.59
CA GLN A 35 20.92 -4.12 -9.05
C GLN A 35 20.89 -4.11 -7.52
N ARG A 36 20.53 -5.26 -6.90
CA ARG A 36 20.36 -5.36 -5.45
C ARG A 36 21.63 -5.07 -4.66
N ASP A 37 22.77 -5.39 -5.21
CA ASP A 37 24.07 -5.32 -4.53
C ASP A 37 24.87 -4.03 -4.84
N HIS A 38 24.24 -3.03 -5.49
CA HIS A 38 24.92 -1.80 -5.84
C HIS A 38 25.06 -0.87 -4.60
N PRO A 39 26.26 -0.32 -4.30
CA PRO A 39 26.50 0.52 -3.10
C PRO A 39 25.58 1.74 -2.97
N THR A 40 25.07 2.26 -4.10
CA THR A 40 24.12 3.38 -4.08
C THR A 40 22.80 3.00 -3.40
N ARG A 41 22.39 1.72 -3.43
CA ARG A 41 21.19 1.25 -2.73
C ARG A 41 21.34 1.37 -1.22
N ASP A 42 22.50 1.04 -0.68
CA ASP A 42 22.78 1.19 0.76
C ASP A 42 22.65 2.65 1.19
N PHE A 43 23.12 3.58 0.35
CA PHE A 43 22.96 5.01 0.62
C PHE A 43 21.49 5.43 0.58
N LEU A 44 20.75 5.01 -0.45
CA LEU A 44 19.31 5.30 -0.58
C LEU A 44 18.49 4.68 0.58
N GLU A 45 18.85 3.47 1.00
CA GLU A 45 18.19 2.80 2.12
C GLU A 45 18.44 3.54 3.44
N ARG A 46 19.66 4.03 3.67
CA ARG A 46 19.98 4.88 4.84
C ARG A 46 19.20 6.20 4.81
N ALA A 47 19.12 6.86 3.65
CA ALA A 47 18.34 8.07 3.49
C ALA A 47 16.84 7.83 3.74
N ASN A 48 16.31 6.72 3.23
CA ASN A 48 14.95 6.30 3.46
C ASN A 48 14.69 6.01 4.95
N THR A 49 15.58 5.27 5.60
CA THR A 49 15.53 4.99 7.04
C THR A 49 15.52 6.28 7.86
N LEU A 50 16.36 7.25 7.52
CA LEU A 50 16.38 8.56 8.19
C LEU A 50 15.05 9.30 7.99
N THR A 51 14.48 9.27 6.79
CA THR A 51 13.18 9.88 6.47
C THR A 51 12.09 9.27 7.34
N TYR A 52 12.02 7.95 7.45
CA TYR A 52 11.08 7.27 8.33
C TYR A 52 11.25 7.65 9.80
N GLN A 53 12.49 7.68 10.29
CA GLN A 53 12.77 8.07 11.68
C GLN A 53 12.30 9.50 11.97
N VAL A 54 12.58 10.45 11.08
CA VAL A 54 12.14 11.84 11.23
C VAL A 54 10.61 11.96 11.19
N GLN A 55 9.96 11.30 10.25
CA GLN A 55 8.50 11.31 10.16
C GLN A 55 7.85 10.74 11.43
N ARG A 56 8.34 9.62 11.94
CA ARG A 56 7.82 8.99 13.16
C ARG A 56 8.11 9.81 14.41
N MET A 57 9.25 10.49 14.46
CA MET A 57 9.57 11.41 15.55
C MET A 57 8.60 12.60 15.59
N ILE A 58 8.19 13.11 14.43
CA ILE A 58 7.27 14.27 14.32
C ILE A 58 5.82 13.82 14.51
N ALA A 59 5.40 12.77 13.83
CA ALA A 59 4.01 12.30 13.84
C ALA A 59 3.68 11.38 15.04
N GLY A 60 4.68 10.68 15.57
CA GLY A 60 4.52 9.61 16.54
C GLY A 60 4.12 8.28 15.89
N GLU A 61 4.50 7.18 16.53
CA GLU A 61 4.26 5.82 15.99
C GLU A 61 2.81 5.36 16.15
N GLN A 62 2.06 5.97 17.08
CA GLN A 62 0.69 5.58 17.40
C GLN A 62 -0.29 6.74 17.30
N THR A 63 0.05 7.75 16.49
CA THR A 63 -0.85 8.89 16.28
C THR A 63 -2.08 8.44 15.52
N LEU A 64 -3.24 8.54 16.17
CA LEU A 64 -4.51 8.12 15.58
C LEU A 64 -4.92 9.05 14.44
N ALA A 65 -5.42 8.47 13.37
CA ALA A 65 -6.08 9.21 12.30
C ALA A 65 -7.33 9.91 12.85
N ARG A 66 -7.63 11.07 12.27
CA ARG A 66 -8.86 11.79 12.60
C ARG A 66 -10.09 10.92 12.37
N THR A 67 -10.99 10.92 13.33
CA THR A 67 -12.32 10.31 13.21
C THR A 67 -13.33 11.32 12.68
N TYR A 68 -14.32 10.82 11.98
CA TYR A 68 -15.40 11.59 11.36
C TYR A 68 -16.75 11.09 11.85
N SER A 69 -17.78 11.91 11.66
CA SER A 69 -19.17 11.54 11.97
C SER A 69 -19.79 10.70 10.84
N GLU A 70 -20.85 9.97 11.12
CA GLU A 70 -21.57 9.22 10.09
C GLU A 70 -22.17 10.12 8.99
N ALA A 71 -22.49 11.37 9.31
CA ALA A 71 -22.98 12.36 8.34
C ALA A 71 -21.93 12.78 7.31
N GLU A 72 -20.66 12.55 7.56
CA GLU A 72 -19.55 12.87 6.65
C GLU A 72 -19.21 11.71 5.71
N ILE A 73 -19.83 10.53 5.91
CA ILE A 73 -19.63 9.38 5.02
C ILE A 73 -20.18 9.72 3.64
N ARG A 74 -19.37 9.50 2.62
CA ARG A 74 -19.75 9.68 1.23
C ARG A 74 -20.14 8.38 0.58
N GLN A 75 -21.23 8.44 -0.19
CA GLN A 75 -21.74 7.30 -0.96
C GLN A 75 -21.99 7.74 -2.42
N PRO A 76 -21.78 6.91 -3.43
CA PRO A 76 -21.15 5.58 -3.33
C PRO A 76 -19.63 5.69 -3.07
N GLN A 77 -19.05 4.64 -2.47
CA GLN A 77 -17.61 4.52 -2.34
C GLN A 77 -16.97 4.17 -3.69
N ARG A 78 -15.85 4.81 -4.00
CA ARG A 78 -15.08 4.46 -5.19
C ARG A 78 -14.14 3.29 -4.86
N PRO A 79 -14.19 2.19 -5.61
CA PRO A 79 -13.24 1.11 -5.43
C PRO A 79 -11.86 1.56 -5.92
N ASN A 80 -10.81 1.02 -5.30
CA ASN A 80 -9.48 0.99 -5.87
C ASN A 80 -9.29 -0.38 -6.53
N GLY A 81 -8.92 -0.40 -7.81
CA GLY A 81 -8.89 -1.63 -8.57
C GLY A 81 -10.31 -2.12 -8.97
N THR A 82 -10.61 -3.37 -8.74
CA THR A 82 -11.92 -3.96 -9.04
C THR A 82 -12.61 -4.52 -7.80
N THR A 83 -13.95 -4.53 -7.82
CA THR A 83 -14.77 -5.23 -6.82
C THR A 83 -15.16 -6.65 -7.29
N ASP A 84 -14.75 -7.04 -8.49
CA ASP A 84 -15.05 -8.33 -9.10
C ASP A 84 -13.81 -8.85 -9.86
N PRO A 85 -12.78 -9.31 -9.15
CA PRO A 85 -11.64 -9.96 -9.76
C PRO A 85 -12.07 -11.16 -10.59
N ARG A 86 -11.46 -11.32 -11.79
CA ARG A 86 -11.80 -12.40 -12.72
C ARG A 86 -10.76 -13.52 -12.73
N THR A 87 -9.99 -13.64 -11.66
CA THR A 87 -9.05 -14.77 -11.52
C THR A 87 -9.83 -16.07 -11.28
N ASP A 88 -9.34 -17.18 -11.79
CA ASP A 88 -10.00 -18.49 -11.66
C ASP A 88 -10.25 -18.85 -10.19
N GLU A 89 -9.30 -18.52 -9.31
CA GLU A 89 -9.40 -18.76 -7.87
C GLU A 89 -10.54 -17.93 -7.24
N TYR A 90 -10.64 -16.63 -7.56
CA TYR A 90 -11.70 -15.78 -7.04
C TYR A 90 -13.08 -16.24 -7.53
N VAL A 91 -13.21 -16.56 -8.81
CA VAL A 91 -14.46 -17.04 -9.40
C VAL A 91 -14.91 -18.36 -8.75
N ALA A 92 -13.97 -19.27 -8.46
CA ALA A 92 -14.29 -20.51 -7.76
C ALA A 92 -14.78 -20.27 -6.32
N LEU A 93 -14.17 -19.31 -5.59
CA LEU A 93 -14.61 -18.90 -4.27
C LEU A 93 -15.99 -18.21 -4.30
N GLN A 94 -16.22 -17.35 -5.27
CA GLN A 94 -17.51 -16.66 -5.46
C GLN A 94 -18.63 -17.67 -5.73
N ALA A 95 -18.38 -18.72 -6.52
CA ALA A 95 -19.35 -19.75 -6.85
C ALA A 95 -19.88 -20.53 -5.64
N ASN A 96 -19.11 -20.61 -4.54
CA ASN A 96 -19.52 -21.26 -3.28
C ASN A 96 -19.75 -20.26 -2.12
N ASN A 97 -20.00 -18.98 -2.44
CA ASN A 97 -20.17 -17.91 -1.46
C ASN A 97 -18.98 -17.79 -0.48
N PHE A 98 -17.76 -17.99 -0.96
CA PHE A 98 -16.51 -17.90 -0.20
C PHE A 98 -16.43 -18.87 1.00
N ALA A 99 -17.19 -19.97 1.00
CA ALA A 99 -17.15 -20.98 2.08
C ALA A 99 -15.75 -21.58 2.25
N ASP A 100 -15.01 -21.74 1.16
CA ASP A 100 -13.66 -22.28 1.14
C ASP A 100 -12.56 -21.20 1.26
N TYR A 101 -12.95 -19.92 1.37
CA TYR A 101 -11.96 -18.87 1.57
C TYR A 101 -11.15 -19.09 2.85
N ARG A 102 -9.86 -18.87 2.75
CA ARG A 102 -8.93 -18.92 3.90
C ARG A 102 -7.95 -17.74 3.84
N LEU A 103 -8.02 -16.89 4.86
CA LEU A 103 -6.94 -15.94 5.12
C LEU A 103 -5.78 -16.69 5.72
N ARG A 104 -4.66 -16.71 5.04
CA ARG A 104 -3.45 -17.38 5.52
C ARG A 104 -2.46 -16.36 6.05
N VAL A 105 -1.90 -16.64 7.24
CA VAL A 105 -0.76 -15.90 7.80
C VAL A 105 0.43 -16.84 7.80
N ILE A 106 1.40 -16.56 6.97
CA ILE A 106 2.55 -17.42 6.68
C ILE A 106 3.86 -16.61 6.66
N GLY A 107 4.97 -17.29 6.58
CA GLY A 107 6.30 -16.70 6.44
C GLY A 107 7.05 -16.57 7.77
N MET A 108 7.49 -15.36 8.13
CA MET A 108 8.31 -15.14 9.33
C MET A 108 7.47 -15.10 10.61
N VAL A 109 6.75 -16.18 10.88
CA VAL A 109 5.92 -16.38 12.08
C VAL A 109 6.33 -17.69 12.79
N ASP A 110 6.01 -17.80 14.07
CA ASP A 110 6.25 -19.03 14.85
C ASP A 110 5.22 -20.11 14.52
N ARG A 111 4.01 -19.69 14.17
CA ARG A 111 2.90 -20.56 13.82
C ARG A 111 2.13 -19.99 12.63
N GLU A 112 2.05 -20.74 11.56
CA GLU A 112 1.17 -20.42 10.44
C GLU A 112 -0.29 -20.53 10.88
N LEU A 113 -1.11 -19.57 10.45
CA LEU A 113 -2.54 -19.50 10.76
C LEU A 113 -3.35 -19.55 9.46
N SER A 114 -4.58 -20.03 9.59
CA SER A 114 -5.55 -20.07 8.50
C SER A 114 -6.92 -19.81 9.09
N PHE A 115 -7.60 -18.76 8.61
CA PHE A 115 -8.91 -18.32 9.09
C PHE A 115 -9.94 -18.36 7.97
N SER A 116 -11.11 -18.90 8.25
CA SER A 116 -12.31 -18.68 7.44
C SER A 116 -12.87 -17.27 7.67
N LEU A 117 -13.79 -16.84 6.80
CA LEU A 117 -14.50 -15.55 7.00
C LEU A 117 -15.28 -15.53 8.30
N ASP A 118 -15.90 -16.64 8.68
CA ASP A 118 -16.70 -16.72 9.91
C ASP A 118 -15.80 -16.64 11.15
N GLU A 119 -14.63 -17.29 11.15
CA GLU A 119 -13.66 -17.17 12.23
C GLU A 119 -13.18 -15.72 12.39
N LEU A 120 -12.90 -15.02 11.28
CA LEU A 120 -12.50 -13.61 11.32
C LEU A 120 -13.61 -12.71 11.85
N ARG A 121 -14.86 -12.94 11.43
CA ARG A 121 -16.03 -12.16 11.89
C ARG A 121 -16.37 -12.41 13.36
N ASN A 122 -16.02 -13.58 13.89
CA ASN A 122 -16.20 -13.92 15.30
C ASN A 122 -15.10 -13.38 16.23
N MET A 123 -14.01 -12.84 15.67
CA MET A 123 -12.98 -12.15 16.44
C MET A 123 -13.51 -10.79 16.95
N PRO A 124 -12.88 -10.23 18.02
CA PRO A 124 -13.22 -8.87 18.48
C PRO A 124 -13.11 -7.86 17.33
N ALA A 125 -14.24 -7.22 17.00
CA ALA A 125 -14.34 -6.26 15.91
C ALA A 125 -14.06 -4.84 16.42
N GLN A 126 -13.47 -4.01 15.56
CA GLN A 126 -13.32 -2.57 15.72
C GLN A 126 -13.98 -1.88 14.54
N SER A 127 -14.72 -0.79 14.82
CA SER A 127 -15.25 0.10 13.78
C SER A 127 -14.63 1.48 13.90
N GLN A 128 -14.34 2.09 12.78
CA GLN A 128 -13.79 3.44 12.70
C GLN A 128 -14.29 4.17 11.46
N ILE A 129 -14.56 5.46 11.60
CA ILE A 129 -14.92 6.32 10.47
C ILE A 129 -13.71 7.18 10.17
N THR A 130 -13.00 6.85 9.12
CA THR A 130 -11.74 7.49 8.75
C THR A 130 -11.74 7.90 7.29
N ARG A 131 -10.88 8.88 6.96
CA ARG A 131 -10.62 9.26 5.58
C ARG A 131 -9.61 8.29 4.99
N HIS A 132 -9.91 7.81 3.81
CA HIS A 132 -9.01 7.06 2.95
C HIS A 132 -8.56 7.95 1.80
N ASP A 133 -7.26 8.06 1.62
CA ASP A 133 -6.62 8.80 0.52
C ASP A 133 -5.97 7.79 -0.43
N CYS A 134 -6.39 7.79 -1.69
CA CYS A 134 -5.85 6.91 -2.71
C CYS A 134 -4.74 7.60 -3.48
N VAL A 135 -3.72 6.86 -3.92
CA VAL A 135 -2.64 7.35 -4.78
C VAL A 135 -3.14 7.86 -6.13
N GLU A 136 -4.33 7.44 -6.56
CA GLU A 136 -5.01 7.96 -7.76
C GLU A 136 -5.53 9.40 -7.60
N GLY A 137 -5.33 10.05 -6.44
CA GLY A 137 -5.67 11.44 -6.20
C GLY A 137 -7.12 11.68 -5.77
N TRP A 138 -7.84 10.68 -5.27
CA TRP A 138 -9.16 10.84 -4.68
C TRP A 138 -9.16 10.43 -3.20
N SER A 139 -10.13 10.95 -2.47
CA SER A 139 -10.33 10.65 -1.05
C SER A 139 -11.78 10.31 -0.78
N CYS A 140 -12.01 9.42 0.19
CA CYS A 140 -13.33 9.13 0.71
C CYS A 140 -13.32 9.03 2.23
N ILE A 141 -14.47 9.31 2.86
CA ILE A 141 -14.73 9.03 4.27
C ILE A 141 -15.66 7.84 4.32
N ALA A 142 -15.29 6.82 5.05
CA ALA A 142 -16.06 5.59 5.16
C ALA A 142 -15.96 5.01 6.57
N LYS A 143 -16.98 4.23 6.95
CA LYS A 143 -16.98 3.43 8.17
C LYS A 143 -16.45 2.04 7.85
N TRP A 144 -15.30 1.73 8.40
CA TRP A 144 -14.64 0.44 8.25
C TRP A 144 -14.87 -0.40 9.50
N THR A 145 -15.21 -1.66 9.32
CA THR A 145 -15.36 -2.62 10.43
C THR A 145 -14.53 -3.86 10.16
N GLY A 146 -13.76 -4.28 11.15
CA GLY A 146 -12.87 -5.42 11.01
C GLY A 146 -12.16 -5.80 12.29
N THR A 147 -11.34 -6.83 12.21
CA THR A 147 -10.48 -7.28 13.31
C THR A 147 -9.14 -6.56 13.27
N ARG A 148 -8.59 -6.20 14.42
CA ARG A 148 -7.25 -5.61 14.49
C ARG A 148 -6.21 -6.57 13.91
N LEU A 149 -5.43 -6.08 12.94
CA LEU A 149 -4.38 -6.88 12.31
C LEU A 149 -3.32 -7.33 13.33
N GLY A 150 -2.92 -6.44 14.24
CA GLY A 150 -1.98 -6.77 15.33
C GLY A 150 -2.42 -7.96 16.17
N ALA A 151 -3.72 -8.12 16.45
CA ALA A 151 -4.22 -9.26 17.21
C ALA A 151 -4.06 -10.60 16.47
N ILE A 152 -4.16 -10.58 15.14
CA ILE A 152 -3.90 -11.75 14.29
C ILE A 152 -2.40 -12.07 14.27
N LEU A 153 -1.57 -11.05 14.13
CA LEU A 153 -0.12 -11.18 14.12
C LEU A 153 0.42 -11.68 15.47
N ASP A 154 -0.16 -11.23 16.59
CA ASP A 154 0.19 -11.74 17.92
C ASP A 154 -0.11 -13.22 18.06
N GLN A 155 -1.24 -13.69 17.51
CA GLN A 155 -1.57 -15.12 17.52
C GLN A 155 -0.59 -15.95 16.68
N ALA A 156 -0.08 -15.38 15.59
CA ALA A 156 0.91 -16.05 14.73
C ALA A 156 2.31 -16.08 15.35
N GLY A 157 2.64 -15.13 16.23
CA GLY A 157 3.97 -14.97 16.81
C GLY A 157 4.98 -14.50 15.76
N VAL A 158 4.92 -13.20 15.42
CA VAL A 158 5.83 -12.62 14.42
C VAL A 158 7.28 -12.70 14.90
N LYS A 159 8.17 -13.25 14.08
CA LYS A 159 9.58 -13.40 14.42
C LYS A 159 10.29 -12.05 14.44
N PRO A 160 11.30 -11.86 15.32
CA PRO A 160 12.02 -10.58 15.43
C PRO A 160 12.73 -10.12 14.14
N ALA A 161 13.02 -11.04 13.23
CA ALA A 161 13.66 -10.72 11.95
C ALA A 161 12.65 -10.27 10.88
N ALA A 162 11.33 -10.39 11.11
CA ALA A 162 10.32 -9.86 10.21
C ALA A 162 10.35 -8.32 10.23
N ARG A 163 10.20 -7.71 9.08
CA ARG A 163 10.22 -6.24 8.92
C ARG A 163 8.95 -5.71 8.28
N PHE A 164 8.29 -6.51 7.46
CA PHE A 164 7.13 -6.12 6.67
C PHE A 164 6.04 -7.18 6.76
N CYS A 165 4.80 -6.70 6.67
CA CYS A 165 3.63 -7.50 6.37
C CYS A 165 3.29 -7.30 4.89
N VAL A 166 3.18 -8.39 4.12
CA VAL A 166 2.83 -8.35 2.69
C VAL A 166 1.42 -8.90 2.52
N TYR A 167 0.59 -8.17 1.80
CA TYR A 167 -0.81 -8.49 1.54
C TYR A 167 -0.95 -8.93 0.08
N HIS A 168 -1.28 -10.18 -0.16
CA HIS A 168 -1.55 -10.71 -1.49
C HIS A 168 -3.04 -10.60 -1.79
N CYS A 169 -3.36 -10.01 -2.93
CA CYS A 169 -4.73 -9.73 -3.36
C CYS A 169 -5.16 -10.67 -4.50
N TYR A 170 -6.46 -10.81 -4.69
CA TYR A 170 -7.02 -11.48 -5.87
C TYR A 170 -7.00 -10.60 -7.12
N ASP A 171 -6.83 -9.30 -6.95
CA ASP A 171 -6.66 -8.36 -8.05
C ASP A 171 -5.37 -8.61 -8.81
N VAL A 172 -5.37 -8.24 -10.09
CA VAL A 172 -4.18 -8.24 -10.93
C VAL A 172 -3.83 -6.82 -11.34
N MET A 173 -2.54 -6.52 -11.36
CA MET A 173 -2.00 -5.28 -11.91
C MET A 173 -1.38 -5.53 -13.28
N GLY A 174 -1.36 -4.47 -14.11
CA GLY A 174 -0.79 -4.54 -15.43
C GLY A 174 -1.78 -5.08 -16.46
N GLY A 175 -1.29 -5.65 -17.52
CA GLY A 175 -2.07 -6.07 -18.70
C GLY A 175 -1.51 -5.49 -19.99
N GLY A 176 -0.35 -4.80 -19.89
CA GLY A 176 0.43 -4.39 -21.05
C GLY A 176 1.33 -5.51 -21.59
N LEU A 177 2.45 -5.13 -22.17
CA LEU A 177 3.44 -6.06 -22.72
C LEU A 177 4.08 -7.00 -21.69
N SER A 178 4.00 -6.66 -20.39
CA SER A 178 4.57 -7.45 -19.29
C SER A 178 3.63 -8.54 -18.75
N GLY A 179 2.38 -8.62 -19.26
CA GLY A 179 1.37 -9.52 -18.70
C GLY A 179 0.68 -8.97 -17.45
N ALA A 180 -0.29 -9.74 -16.94
CA ALA A 180 -0.99 -9.43 -15.69
C ALA A 180 -0.25 -10.09 -14.52
N GLU A 181 0.12 -9.30 -13.52
CA GLU A 181 0.79 -9.77 -12.31
C GLU A 181 -0.18 -9.69 -11.11
N PRO A 182 -0.17 -10.67 -10.19
CA PRO A 182 -0.96 -10.57 -8.97
C PRO A 182 -0.63 -9.30 -8.19
N TYR A 183 -1.65 -8.57 -7.78
CA TYR A 183 -1.47 -7.36 -6.97
C TYR A 183 -1.05 -7.72 -5.55
N TYR A 184 -0.14 -6.96 -5.00
CA TYR A 184 0.22 -7.04 -3.60
C TYR A 184 0.53 -5.64 -3.04
N GLU A 185 0.35 -5.49 -1.75
CA GLU A 185 0.78 -4.32 -0.97
C GLU A 185 1.59 -4.76 0.23
N SER A 186 2.28 -3.80 0.83
CA SER A 186 3.05 -4.07 2.03
C SER A 186 2.99 -2.89 3.01
N SER A 187 3.06 -3.19 4.29
CA SER A 187 3.31 -2.22 5.34
C SER A 187 4.46 -2.68 6.22
N ASP A 188 5.14 -1.77 6.89
CA ASP A 188 6.06 -2.16 7.94
C ASP A 188 5.29 -2.67 9.17
N LEU A 189 6.01 -3.27 10.13
CA LEU A 189 5.37 -3.83 11.31
C LEU A 189 4.80 -2.77 12.26
N ILE A 190 5.33 -1.54 12.26
CA ILE A 190 4.79 -0.47 13.09
C ILE A 190 3.36 -0.13 12.60
N ASP A 191 3.17 0.00 11.29
CA ASP A 191 1.87 0.25 10.69
C ASP A 191 0.96 -0.97 10.78
N ALA A 192 1.48 -2.19 10.62
CA ALA A 192 0.71 -3.43 10.78
C ALA A 192 0.17 -3.61 12.20
N TYR A 193 0.93 -3.21 13.22
CA TYR A 193 0.52 -3.26 14.63
C TYR A 193 -0.20 -1.99 15.11
N HIS A 194 -0.32 -0.97 14.25
CA HIS A 194 -1.00 0.26 14.64
C HIS A 194 -2.44 0.00 15.12
N PRO A 195 -2.92 0.69 16.17
CA PRO A 195 -4.25 0.43 16.75
C PRO A 195 -5.42 0.54 15.77
N GLN A 196 -5.29 1.35 14.71
CA GLN A 196 -6.30 1.54 13.67
C GLN A 196 -6.10 0.67 12.44
N THR A 197 -5.05 -0.16 12.38
CA THR A 197 -4.89 -1.11 11.28
C THR A 197 -5.76 -2.33 11.52
N ILE A 198 -6.76 -2.49 10.66
CA ILE A 198 -7.75 -3.56 10.74
C ILE A 198 -7.78 -4.37 9.45
N LEU A 199 -8.04 -5.66 9.58
CA LEU A 199 -8.50 -6.51 8.50
C LEU A 199 -9.99 -6.27 8.34
N SER A 200 -10.36 -5.43 7.38
CA SER A 200 -11.75 -5.02 7.18
C SER A 200 -12.56 -6.08 6.45
N TYR A 201 -13.74 -6.37 6.96
CA TYR A 201 -14.76 -7.20 6.33
C TYR A 201 -16.13 -6.51 6.30
N GLY A 202 -16.18 -5.23 6.68
CA GLY A 202 -17.40 -4.42 6.63
C GLY A 202 -17.10 -2.98 6.21
N LEU A 203 -17.96 -2.43 5.37
CA LEU A 203 -17.91 -1.07 4.85
C LEU A 203 -19.29 -0.42 4.96
N ASN A 204 -19.39 0.71 5.66
CA ASN A 204 -20.63 1.50 5.82
C ASN A 204 -21.83 0.67 6.33
N ASN A 205 -21.59 -0.24 7.27
CA ASN A 205 -22.51 -1.20 7.85
C ASN A 205 -22.97 -2.34 6.90
N GLU A 206 -22.35 -2.48 5.75
CA GLU A 206 -22.54 -3.61 4.85
C GLU A 206 -21.34 -4.56 4.94
N VAL A 207 -21.58 -5.83 4.61
CA VAL A 207 -20.51 -6.83 4.51
C VAL A 207 -19.78 -6.62 3.19
N LEU A 208 -18.44 -6.65 3.23
CA LEU A 208 -17.60 -6.62 2.04
C LEU A 208 -17.58 -7.98 1.35
#